data_45bf043bd8978f789940ea16891b4bbc
#
_entry.id   45bf043bd8978f789940ea16891b4bbc
#
_cell.length_a   1.000
_cell.length_b   1.000
_cell.length_c   1.000
_cell.angle_alpha   90.00
_cell.angle_beta   90.00
_cell.angle_gamma   90.00
#
_symmetry.space_group_name_H-M   'P 1'
#
loop_
_entity.id
_entity.type
_entity.pdbx_description
1 polymer ?
#
loop_
_entity_poly.entity_id
_entity_poly.type
_entity_poly.pdbx_seq_one_letter_code
_entity_poly.pdbx_strand_id
1 'polypeptide(L)'
;MYKDKTVAGYEVANLKLRPVQLSERQVRQQMRSIIYEEMNLFGKKKPVFSREETNRFARLIAKGLNHSTPNKVVYFEIENREGTTAGIVFASHRRMNWKFTKILGGAFSTRSFTGWGGTRWRLVPGSSQQFYFVDKALGSVAQENWVTIPLPKNSERQAQAYQEPEPKQSPRKQRWDQTKR
;
A
#
# COMPACT_ATOMS: atom_id res chain seq x y z
N MET A 1 -8.96 2.45 8.52
CA MET A 1 -9.05 3.04 7.17
C MET A 1 -9.06 4.55 7.31
N TYR A 2 -7.98 5.24 6.99
CA TYR A 2 -7.81 6.66 7.28
C TYR A 2 -8.21 7.54 6.09
N LYS A 3 -8.98 8.60 6.39
CA LYS A 3 -9.24 9.73 5.49
C LYS A 3 -8.29 10.88 5.85
N ASP A 4 -7.00 10.65 5.89
CA ASP A 4 -6.08 11.75 6.13
C ASP A 4 -5.65 12.36 4.80
N LYS A 5 -5.61 13.69 4.73
CA LYS A 5 -5.06 14.42 3.59
C LYS A 5 -3.60 14.04 3.34
N THR A 6 -2.92 13.57 4.40
CA THR A 6 -1.55 13.10 4.34
C THR A 6 -1.44 11.71 4.97
N VAL A 7 -0.75 10.80 4.30
CA VAL A 7 -0.39 9.49 4.84
C VAL A 7 1.12 9.39 4.87
N ALA A 8 1.67 9.22 6.07
CA ALA A 8 3.12 9.13 6.30
C ALA A 8 3.90 10.29 5.65
N GLY A 9 3.38 11.53 5.74
CA GLY A 9 4.01 12.73 5.21
C GLY A 9 3.80 13.00 3.72
N TYR A 10 2.94 12.22 3.04
CA TYR A 10 2.60 12.43 1.63
C TYR A 10 1.12 12.77 1.49
N GLU A 11 0.80 13.73 0.63
CA GLU A 11 -0.58 14.00 0.26
C GLU A 11 -1.14 12.80 -0.52
N VAL A 12 -2.26 12.26 -0.06
CA VAL A 12 -2.91 11.09 -0.68
C VAL A 12 -3.26 11.36 -2.14
N ALA A 13 -3.65 12.61 -2.48
CA ALA A 13 -3.95 13.01 -3.84
C ALA A 13 -2.78 12.81 -4.81
N ASN A 14 -1.55 13.00 -4.35
CA ASN A 14 -0.33 12.86 -5.17
C ASN A 14 0.06 11.39 -5.40
N LEU A 15 -0.51 10.44 -4.64
CA LEU A 15 -0.19 9.02 -4.77
C LEU A 15 -0.91 8.34 -5.93
N LYS A 16 -1.87 9.01 -6.59
CA LYS A 16 -2.67 8.47 -7.72
C LYS A 16 -3.19 7.07 -7.43
N LEU A 17 -3.85 6.92 -6.29
CA LEU A 17 -4.38 5.65 -5.80
C LEU A 17 -5.39 5.05 -6.79
N ARG A 18 -5.37 3.73 -6.93
CA ARG A 18 -6.30 3.00 -7.77
C ARG A 18 -6.97 1.87 -7.00
N PRO A 19 -8.26 1.62 -7.26
CA PRO A 19 -8.92 0.40 -6.81
C PRO A 19 -8.20 -0.83 -7.39
N VAL A 20 -8.13 -1.89 -6.62
CA VAL A 20 -7.51 -3.15 -7.05
C VAL A 20 -8.31 -4.32 -6.51
N GLN A 21 -8.34 -5.41 -7.28
CA GLN A 21 -8.91 -6.68 -6.84
C GLN A 21 -7.79 -7.71 -6.74
N LEU A 22 -7.48 -8.12 -5.52
CA LEU A 22 -6.41 -9.07 -5.23
C LEU A 22 -6.94 -10.24 -4.43
N SER A 23 -6.53 -11.44 -4.81
CA SER A 23 -6.77 -12.64 -4.01
C SER A 23 -5.84 -12.66 -2.78
N GLU A 24 -6.27 -13.35 -1.75
CA GLU A 24 -5.44 -13.64 -0.58
C GLU A 24 -4.08 -14.25 -0.97
N ARG A 25 -4.07 -15.16 -1.94
CA ARG A 25 -2.84 -15.79 -2.44
C ARG A 25 -1.84 -14.79 -3.01
N GLN A 26 -2.32 -13.81 -3.77
CA GLN A 26 -1.48 -12.76 -4.36
C GLN A 26 -0.87 -11.85 -3.29
N VAL A 27 -1.68 -11.42 -2.31
CA VAL A 27 -1.19 -10.62 -1.18
C VAL A 27 -0.18 -11.43 -0.34
N ARG A 28 -0.48 -12.70 -0.05
CA ARG A 28 0.42 -13.60 0.68
C ARG A 28 1.77 -13.74 -0.03
N GLN A 29 1.77 -13.90 -1.35
CA GLN A 29 3.00 -13.99 -2.13
C GLN A 29 3.81 -12.70 -2.05
N GLN A 30 3.16 -11.53 -2.13
CA GLN A 30 3.85 -10.26 -1.96
C GLN A 30 4.45 -10.11 -0.56
N MET A 31 3.66 -10.37 0.50
CA MET A 31 4.16 -10.31 1.88
C MET A 31 5.41 -11.18 2.09
N ARG A 32 5.41 -12.39 1.53
CA ARG A 32 6.57 -13.31 1.62
C ARG A 32 7.80 -12.85 0.86
N SER A 33 7.63 -12.00 -0.13
CA SER A 33 8.74 -11.52 -0.96
C SER A 33 9.43 -10.27 -0.40
N ILE A 34 8.87 -9.65 0.63
CA ILE A 34 9.43 -8.41 1.19
C ILE A 34 10.51 -8.76 2.22
N ILE A 35 11.70 -8.26 1.93
CA ILE A 35 12.91 -8.51 2.71
C ILE A 35 13.41 -7.18 3.26
N TYR A 36 13.97 -7.20 4.44
CA TYR A 36 14.72 -6.08 5.02
C TYR A 36 16.10 -6.54 5.49
N GLU A 37 16.99 -5.61 5.71
CA GLU A 37 18.27 -5.83 6.37
C GLU A 37 18.51 -4.77 7.44
N GLU A 38 19.13 -5.18 8.53
CA GLU A 38 19.60 -4.29 9.58
C GLU A 38 20.92 -3.68 9.15
N MET A 39 21.03 -2.36 9.28
CA MET A 39 22.23 -1.61 8.90
C MET A 39 23.28 -1.63 10.03
N ASN A 40 23.74 -2.83 10.37
CA ASN A 40 24.82 -3.07 11.33
C ASN A 40 25.93 -3.92 10.68
N LEU A 41 27.06 -4.08 11.36
CA LEU A 41 28.23 -4.83 10.85
C LEU A 41 27.91 -6.31 10.50
N PHE A 42 26.85 -6.88 11.06
CA PHE A 42 26.44 -8.26 10.88
C PHE A 42 25.03 -8.39 10.30
N GLY A 43 24.50 -7.31 9.70
CA GLY A 43 23.14 -7.24 9.20
C GLY A 43 22.85 -8.35 8.22
N LYS A 44 21.89 -9.21 8.57
CA LYS A 44 21.40 -10.28 7.69
C LYS A 44 20.10 -9.88 7.04
N LYS A 45 19.92 -10.29 5.80
CA LYS A 45 18.63 -10.16 5.11
C LYS A 45 17.61 -11.09 5.76
N LYS A 46 16.48 -10.53 6.17
CA LYS A 46 15.39 -11.23 6.85
C LYS A 46 14.06 -10.93 6.17
N PRO A 47 13.09 -11.85 6.15
CA PRO A 47 11.74 -11.53 5.73
C PRO A 47 11.10 -10.55 6.72
N VAL A 48 10.34 -9.56 6.21
CA VAL A 48 9.61 -8.61 7.06
C VAL A 48 8.48 -9.32 7.81
N PHE A 49 7.84 -10.29 7.17
CA PHE A 49 6.73 -11.05 7.73
C PHE A 49 7.10 -12.52 7.89
N SER A 50 6.82 -13.09 9.02
CA SER A 50 6.90 -14.52 9.25
C SER A 50 5.89 -15.29 8.38
N ARG A 51 6.06 -16.61 8.27
CA ARG A 51 5.10 -17.48 7.58
C ARG A 51 3.73 -17.47 8.26
N GLU A 52 3.69 -17.42 9.58
CA GLU A 52 2.47 -17.36 10.36
C GLU A 52 1.72 -16.03 10.12
N GLU A 53 2.41 -14.89 10.19
CA GLU A 53 1.85 -13.58 9.92
C GLU A 53 1.29 -13.48 8.50
N THR A 54 2.03 -13.97 7.50
CA THR A 54 1.54 -13.98 6.12
C THR A 54 0.27 -14.81 5.95
N ASN A 55 0.14 -15.94 6.65
CA ASN A 55 -1.06 -16.77 6.58
C ASN A 55 -2.25 -16.10 7.30
N ARG A 56 -2.01 -15.43 8.41
CA ARG A 56 -3.04 -14.78 9.22
C ARG A 56 -3.54 -13.47 8.59
N PHE A 57 -2.64 -12.64 8.10
CA PHE A 57 -2.97 -11.27 7.73
C PHE A 57 -3.20 -11.04 6.23
N ALA A 58 -2.74 -11.93 5.33
CA ALA A 58 -2.91 -11.75 3.90
C ALA A 58 -4.38 -11.58 3.48
N ARG A 59 -5.29 -12.35 4.08
CA ARG A 59 -6.74 -12.24 3.82
C ARG A 59 -7.30 -10.88 4.26
N LEU A 60 -6.88 -10.39 5.42
CA LEU A 60 -7.37 -9.10 5.95
C LEU A 60 -6.87 -7.94 5.10
N ILE A 61 -5.59 -7.96 4.69
CA ILE A 61 -5.01 -6.95 3.81
C ILE A 61 -5.68 -7.00 2.43
N ALA A 62 -5.89 -8.19 1.85
CA ALA A 62 -6.61 -8.33 0.59
C ALA A 62 -8.04 -7.75 0.69
N LYS A 63 -8.77 -8.07 1.75
CA LYS A 63 -10.10 -7.50 2.01
C LYS A 63 -10.04 -5.97 2.11
N GLY A 64 -9.10 -5.42 2.85
CA GLY A 64 -8.91 -3.97 2.97
C GLY A 64 -8.63 -3.30 1.62
N LEU A 65 -7.74 -3.87 0.81
CA LEU A 65 -7.40 -3.37 -0.52
C LEU A 65 -8.59 -3.42 -1.49
N ASN A 66 -9.32 -4.54 -1.50
CA ASN A 66 -10.47 -4.74 -2.39
C ASN A 66 -11.65 -3.82 -2.06
N HIS A 67 -11.74 -3.32 -0.83
CA HIS A 67 -12.76 -2.36 -0.38
C HIS A 67 -12.23 -0.92 -0.31
N SER A 68 -10.97 -0.69 -0.69
CA SER A 68 -10.41 0.66 -0.67
C SER A 68 -10.95 1.49 -1.83
N THR A 69 -11.30 2.74 -1.53
CA THR A 69 -11.66 3.75 -2.54
C THR A 69 -10.40 4.48 -3.03
N PRO A 70 -10.46 5.22 -4.15
CA PRO A 70 -9.29 5.93 -4.71
C PRO A 70 -8.55 6.87 -3.76
N ASN A 71 -9.18 7.27 -2.65
CA ASN A 71 -8.58 8.19 -1.67
C ASN A 71 -8.24 7.52 -0.34
N LYS A 72 -8.15 6.19 -0.32
CA LYS A 72 -7.88 5.45 0.92
C LYS A 72 -6.73 4.48 0.75
N VAL A 73 -5.90 4.41 1.77
CA VAL A 73 -4.84 3.41 1.91
C VAL A 73 -5.21 2.41 3.00
N VAL A 74 -4.65 1.23 2.94
CA VAL A 74 -4.78 0.24 4.02
C VAL A 74 -3.60 0.43 4.97
N TYR A 75 -3.88 0.87 6.20
CA TYR A 75 -2.91 0.84 7.29
C TYR A 75 -2.92 -0.55 7.92
N PHE A 76 -1.76 -1.07 8.25
CA PHE A 76 -1.61 -2.30 9.00
C PHE A 76 -0.64 -2.12 10.18
N GLU A 77 -0.94 -2.82 11.25
CA GLU A 77 -0.10 -2.95 12.43
C GLU A 77 -0.19 -4.39 12.92
N ILE A 78 0.95 -5.05 12.97
CA ILE A 78 1.08 -6.46 13.32
C ILE A 78 2.04 -6.54 14.49
N GLU A 79 1.54 -6.98 15.61
CA GLU A 79 2.32 -7.18 16.83
C GLU A 79 2.66 -8.65 17.01
N ASN A 80 3.91 -8.93 17.34
CA ASN A 80 4.41 -10.25 17.71
C ASN A 80 5.39 -10.14 18.88
N ARG A 81 6.02 -11.26 19.27
CA ARG A 81 6.97 -11.29 20.39
C ARG A 81 8.25 -10.47 20.15
N GLU A 82 8.61 -10.24 18.92
CA GLU A 82 9.82 -9.49 18.53
C GLU A 82 9.55 -7.99 18.40
N GLY A 83 8.27 -7.60 18.41
CA GLY A 83 7.85 -6.19 18.32
C GLY A 83 6.78 -5.94 17.27
N THR A 84 6.53 -4.66 16.99
CA THR A 84 5.48 -4.21 16.09
C THR A 84 6.03 -3.98 14.68
N THR A 85 5.37 -4.54 13.67
CA THR A 85 5.60 -4.19 12.26
C THR A 85 4.40 -3.40 11.76
N ALA A 86 4.63 -2.16 11.30
CA ALA A 86 3.57 -1.24 10.90
C ALA A 86 3.88 -0.51 9.61
N GLY A 87 2.83 -0.16 8.87
CA GLY A 87 2.97 0.55 7.61
C GLY A 87 1.66 0.73 6.87
N ILE A 88 1.79 1.14 5.62
CA ILE A 88 0.66 1.30 4.70
C ILE A 88 0.88 0.47 3.44
N VAL A 89 -0.25 0.01 2.86
CA VAL A 89 -0.26 -0.67 1.58
C VAL A 89 -1.37 -0.12 0.70
N PHE A 90 -1.08 0.10 -0.58
CA PHE A 90 -2.04 0.61 -1.56
C PHE A 90 -1.57 0.32 -2.98
N ALA A 91 -2.49 0.42 -3.95
CA ALA A 91 -2.18 0.28 -5.36
C ALA A 91 -2.08 1.65 -6.05
N SER A 92 -1.06 1.85 -6.88
CA SER A 92 -0.91 2.99 -7.79
C SER A 92 -0.11 2.59 -9.02
N HIS A 93 -0.40 3.18 -10.20
CA HIS A 93 0.38 2.98 -11.43
C HIS A 93 0.75 1.51 -11.73
N ARG A 94 -0.19 0.57 -11.63
CA ARG A 94 0.03 -0.88 -11.84
C ARG A 94 1.02 -1.53 -10.88
N ARG A 95 1.26 -0.91 -9.74
CA ARG A 95 2.14 -1.44 -8.71
C ARG A 95 1.46 -1.41 -7.34
N MET A 96 1.74 -2.42 -6.55
CA MET A 96 1.46 -2.39 -5.11
C MET A 96 2.59 -1.65 -4.42
N ASN A 97 2.23 -0.79 -3.51
CA ASN A 97 3.14 0.00 -2.70
C ASN A 97 3.07 -0.48 -1.26
N TRP A 98 4.21 -0.85 -0.72
CA TRP A 98 4.38 -1.24 0.68
C TRP A 98 5.35 -0.27 1.33
N LYS A 99 4.85 0.58 2.21
CA LYS A 99 5.67 1.54 2.95
C LYS A 99 5.61 1.22 4.43
N PHE A 100 6.77 0.99 5.04
CA PHE A 100 6.88 0.64 6.45
C PHE A 100 7.31 1.85 7.27
N THR A 101 6.70 1.98 8.46
CA THR A 101 7.09 2.95 9.48
C THR A 101 7.87 2.29 10.61
N LYS A 102 7.59 0.99 10.85
CA LYS A 102 8.27 0.15 11.83
C LYS A 102 8.45 -1.27 11.29
N ILE A 103 9.55 -1.91 11.66
CA ILE A 103 9.76 -3.36 11.48
C ILE A 103 10.28 -3.90 12.81
N LEU A 104 9.56 -4.87 13.40
CA LEU A 104 9.87 -5.52 14.68
C LEU A 104 10.23 -4.51 15.79
N GLY A 105 9.42 -3.47 15.94
CA GLY A 105 9.61 -2.39 16.92
C GLY A 105 10.59 -1.30 16.50
N GLY A 106 11.49 -1.54 15.54
CA GLY A 106 12.43 -0.56 15.01
C GLY A 106 11.74 0.45 14.09
N ALA A 107 11.71 1.72 14.48
CA ALA A 107 11.19 2.80 13.64
C ALA A 107 12.15 3.09 12.47
N PHE A 108 11.60 3.43 11.29
CA PHE A 108 12.41 3.87 10.17
C PHE A 108 13.00 5.26 10.44
N SER A 109 14.29 5.42 10.16
CA SER A 109 14.98 6.70 10.25
C SER A 109 15.82 6.95 9.01
N THR A 110 15.69 8.14 8.46
CA THR A 110 16.51 8.62 7.33
C THR A 110 17.82 9.26 7.82
N ARG A 111 17.95 9.53 9.12
CA ARG A 111 19.14 10.15 9.67
C ARG A 111 20.25 9.10 9.78
N SER A 112 21.43 9.43 9.25
CA SER A 112 22.66 8.69 9.55
C SER A 112 22.93 8.86 11.04
N PHE A 113 22.60 7.84 11.82
CA PHE A 113 22.77 7.93 13.26
C PHE A 113 24.14 7.42 13.65
N THR A 114 24.91 8.27 14.27
CA THR A 114 26.17 7.96 14.95
C THR A 114 25.95 8.00 16.46
N GLY A 115 24.97 7.24 16.99
CA GLY A 115 24.66 7.32 18.40
C GLY A 115 23.95 6.07 18.94
N TRP A 116 24.05 5.91 20.24
CA TRP A 116 23.57 4.80 21.04
C TRP A 116 22.05 4.65 20.98
N GLY A 117 21.54 3.61 20.31
CA GLY A 117 20.16 3.19 20.48
C GLY A 117 19.29 3.24 19.22
N GLY A 118 19.19 2.14 18.55
CA GLY A 118 18.23 1.85 17.51
C GLY A 118 18.86 1.21 16.29
N THR A 119 18.39 0.03 15.94
CA THR A 119 18.82 -0.67 14.72
C THR A 119 18.21 0.03 13.53
N ARG A 120 19.05 0.72 12.74
CA ARG A 120 18.60 1.22 11.42
C ARG A 120 18.38 0.02 10.51
N TRP A 121 17.31 0.04 9.77
CA TRP A 121 16.99 -0.99 8.77
C TRP A 121 16.61 -0.34 7.44
N ARG A 122 16.72 -1.11 6.36
CA ARG A 122 16.19 -0.76 5.05
C ARG A 122 15.55 -1.98 4.39
N LEU A 123 14.64 -1.76 3.47
CA LEU A 123 14.12 -2.82 2.61
C LEU A 123 15.18 -3.25 1.60
N VAL A 124 15.08 -4.49 1.14
CA VAL A 124 15.95 -5.04 0.09
C VAL A 124 15.07 -5.50 -1.08
N PRO A 125 14.90 -4.68 -2.12
CA PRO A 125 14.07 -5.04 -3.25
C PRO A 125 14.59 -6.31 -3.96
N GLY A 126 13.66 -7.24 -4.22
CA GLY A 126 13.92 -8.41 -5.06
C GLY A 126 13.90 -8.07 -6.55
N SER A 127 14.11 -9.06 -7.43
CA SER A 127 14.26 -8.89 -8.88
C SER A 127 13.06 -8.19 -9.58
N SER A 128 11.84 -8.35 -9.08
CA SER A 128 10.63 -7.68 -9.60
C SER A 128 10.22 -6.45 -8.81
N GLN A 129 10.94 -6.13 -7.75
CA GLN A 129 10.65 -5.04 -6.85
C GLN A 129 11.59 -3.86 -7.12
N GLN A 130 11.16 -2.68 -6.73
CA GLN A 130 12.01 -1.49 -6.76
C GLN A 130 11.62 -0.56 -5.61
N PHE A 131 12.55 0.30 -5.20
CA PHE A 131 12.22 1.39 -4.29
C PHE A 131 11.23 2.36 -4.93
N TYR A 132 10.45 3.01 -4.11
CA TYR A 132 9.74 4.21 -4.50
C TYR A 132 10.72 5.39 -4.51
N PHE A 133 10.66 6.22 -5.55
CA PHE A 133 11.51 7.40 -5.68
C PHE A 133 10.68 8.66 -5.47
N VAL A 134 11.26 9.61 -4.76
CA VAL A 134 10.69 10.96 -4.58
C VAL A 134 11.61 11.94 -5.28
N ASP A 135 11.03 12.73 -6.16
CA ASP A 135 11.76 13.80 -6.84
C ASP A 135 12.01 14.95 -5.87
N LYS A 136 13.25 15.39 -5.80
CA LYS A 136 13.71 16.55 -5.04
C LYS A 136 14.45 17.48 -5.98
N ALA A 137 14.72 18.70 -5.54
CA ALA A 137 15.42 19.71 -6.32
C ALA A 137 16.79 19.25 -6.88
N LEU A 138 17.45 18.31 -6.21
CA LEU A 138 18.77 17.76 -6.59
C LEU A 138 18.68 16.34 -7.19
N GLY A 139 17.51 15.91 -7.65
CA GLY A 139 17.29 14.60 -8.26
C GLY A 139 16.37 13.68 -7.47
N SER A 140 16.12 12.47 -8.01
CA SER A 140 15.24 11.48 -7.39
C SER A 140 15.93 10.72 -6.27
N VAL A 141 15.30 10.62 -5.11
CA VAL A 141 15.82 9.94 -3.92
C VAL A 141 15.00 8.70 -3.62
N ALA A 142 15.66 7.54 -3.53
CA ALA A 142 15.03 6.29 -3.15
C ALA A 142 14.55 6.33 -1.68
N GLN A 143 13.32 5.86 -1.47
CA GLN A 143 12.76 5.70 -0.12
C GLN A 143 13.04 4.28 0.36
N GLU A 144 14.06 4.11 1.21
CA GLU A 144 14.55 2.80 1.67
C GLU A 144 13.53 1.99 2.49
N ASN A 145 12.46 2.62 2.95
CA ASN A 145 11.35 2.00 3.67
C ASN A 145 10.11 1.76 2.79
N TRP A 146 10.23 1.95 1.48
CA TRP A 146 9.09 1.89 0.56
C TRP A 146 9.45 1.09 -0.69
N VAL A 147 8.85 -0.09 -0.81
CA VAL A 147 9.02 -0.98 -1.96
C VAL A 147 7.75 -1.03 -2.80
N THR A 148 7.91 -1.09 -4.11
CA THR A 148 6.83 -1.24 -5.07
C THR A 148 6.97 -2.57 -5.81
N ILE A 149 5.85 -3.29 -5.97
CA ILE A 149 5.76 -4.63 -6.56
C ILE A 149 4.76 -4.58 -7.73
N PRO A 150 5.06 -5.12 -8.91
CA PRO A 150 4.11 -5.15 -10.03
C PRO A 150 2.79 -5.83 -9.63
N LEU A 151 1.68 -5.26 -10.08
CA LEU A 151 0.38 -5.91 -9.96
C LEU A 151 0.24 -7.04 -10.99
N PRO A 152 -0.44 -8.14 -10.64
CA PRO A 152 -0.79 -9.18 -11.60
C PRO A 152 -1.65 -8.61 -12.74
N LYS A 153 -1.42 -9.06 -13.98
CA LYS A 153 -2.12 -8.56 -15.18
C LYS A 153 -3.66 -8.61 -15.10
N ASN A 154 -4.21 -9.51 -14.31
CA ASN A 154 -5.67 -9.70 -14.17
C ASN A 154 -6.32 -8.83 -13.09
N SER A 155 -5.55 -8.16 -12.22
CA SER A 155 -6.08 -7.36 -11.11
C SER A 155 -6.77 -6.07 -11.56
N GLU A 156 -6.47 -5.56 -12.75
CA GLU A 156 -7.07 -4.33 -13.30
C GLU A 156 -8.39 -4.59 -14.04
N ARG A 157 -8.53 -5.74 -14.72
CA ARG A 157 -9.76 -6.08 -15.45
C ARG A 157 -10.99 -6.23 -14.54
N GLN A 158 -10.76 -6.69 -13.31
CA GLN A 158 -11.83 -6.86 -12.32
C GLN A 158 -12.23 -5.53 -11.66
N ALA A 159 -11.30 -4.57 -11.53
CA ALA A 159 -11.59 -3.26 -10.96
C ALA A 159 -12.47 -2.39 -11.88
N GLN A 160 -12.37 -2.55 -13.21
CA GLN A 160 -13.21 -1.83 -14.18
C GLN A 160 -14.65 -2.36 -14.23
N ALA A 161 -14.88 -3.62 -13.86
CA ALA A 161 -16.23 -4.21 -13.82
C ALA A 161 -17.06 -3.73 -12.60
N TYR A 162 -16.43 -3.09 -11.62
CA TYR A 162 -17.06 -2.54 -10.41
C TYR A 162 -17.32 -1.01 -10.48
N GLN A 163 -17.23 -0.40 -11.66
CA GLN A 163 -17.80 0.92 -11.83
C GLN A 163 -19.32 0.77 -11.74
N GLU A 164 -19.91 1.42 -10.74
CA GLU A 164 -21.36 1.45 -10.52
C GLU A 164 -22.10 1.70 -11.84
N PRO A 165 -23.20 0.96 -12.10
CA PRO A 165 -24.05 1.29 -13.23
C PRO A 165 -24.52 2.73 -13.04
N GLU A 166 -24.38 3.54 -14.08
CA GLU A 166 -24.90 4.90 -14.11
C GLU A 166 -26.35 4.92 -13.58
N PRO A 167 -26.69 5.89 -12.70
CA PRO A 167 -28.06 6.00 -12.22
C PRO A 167 -28.96 6.15 -13.43
N LYS A 168 -29.83 5.16 -13.63
CA LYS A 168 -30.86 5.18 -14.67
C LYS A 168 -31.60 6.52 -14.59
N GLN A 169 -31.43 7.35 -15.59
CA GLN A 169 -32.16 8.60 -15.72
C GLN A 169 -33.65 8.30 -15.56
N SER A 170 -34.27 8.85 -14.54
CA SER A 170 -35.71 8.80 -14.35
C SER A 170 -36.41 9.27 -15.61
N PRO A 171 -37.42 8.57 -16.11
CA PRO A 171 -38.16 9.03 -17.29
C PRO A 171 -38.77 10.41 -16.99
N ARG A 172 -38.37 11.39 -17.79
CA ARG A 172 -38.91 12.76 -17.77
C ARG A 172 -40.44 12.65 -17.83
N LYS A 173 -41.12 13.05 -16.76
CA LYS A 173 -42.60 13.22 -16.76
C LYS A 173 -42.95 14.17 -17.89
N GLN A 174 -43.57 13.64 -18.92
CA GLN A 174 -44.21 14.43 -19.96
C GLN A 174 -45.34 15.23 -19.28
N ARG A 175 -45.18 16.54 -19.28
CA ARG A 175 -46.17 17.51 -18.82
C ARG A 175 -47.25 17.56 -19.88
N TRP A 176 -48.43 17.01 -19.57
CA TRP A 176 -49.63 17.18 -20.37
C TRP A 176 -50.12 18.59 -20.22
N ASP A 177 -49.89 19.45 -21.21
CA ASP A 177 -50.58 20.70 -21.36
C ASP A 177 -51.99 20.39 -21.90
N GLN A 178 -52.97 20.45 -21.01
CA GLN A 178 -54.36 20.55 -21.45
C GLN A 178 -54.73 22.01 -21.59
N THR A 179 -54.65 22.50 -22.80
CA THR A 179 -55.35 23.70 -23.23
C THR A 179 -56.84 23.40 -23.26
N LYS A 180 -57.61 24.07 -22.43
CA LYS A 180 -59.07 24.17 -22.55
C LYS A 180 -59.46 25.62 -22.88
N ARG A 181 -60.28 25.68 -23.88
CA ARG A 181 -61.05 26.81 -24.42
C ARG A 181 -61.76 27.64 -23.33
#